data_5179acb6942ee4320003d4cf3b0ed2f0
#
_entry.id   5179acb6942ee4320003d4cf3b0ed2f0
#
_cell.length_a   1.000
_cell.length_b   1.000
_cell.length_c   1.000
_cell.angle_alpha   90.00
_cell.angle_beta   90.00
_cell.angle_gamma   90.00
#
_symmetry.space_group_name_H-M   'P 1'
#
loop_
_entity.id
_entity.type
_entity.pdbx_description
1 polymer ?
#
loop_
_entity_poly.entity_id
_entity_poly.type
_entity_poly.pdbx_seq_one_letter_code
_entity_poly.pdbx_strand_id
1 'polypeptide(L)'
;MRRLLGFMMVVSLMTAGLSCGGNPTASGPGVLKVRLTSPPANSGLDSAVVITINGPAALTSATAGTGLRLFQQPLGGTTTRFALTGLLTNGATILTIGVADLGAGSQYNGTVDAVAMPSYQVRTPLAGYALAVTR
;
A
#
# COMPACT_ATOMS: atom_id res chain seq x y z
N MET A 1 -42.99 21.84 -62.56
CA MET A 1 -41.63 22.39 -62.84
C MET A 1 -40.82 22.45 -61.57
N ARG A 2 -39.74 21.72 -61.68
CA ARG A 2 -38.44 22.02 -61.09
C ARG A 2 -38.30 21.87 -59.57
N ARG A 3 -37.76 20.77 -59.27
CA ARG A 3 -36.35 20.51 -58.89
C ARG A 3 -36.08 20.91 -57.46
N LEU A 4 -36.18 19.94 -56.65
CA LEU A 4 -35.59 19.98 -55.33
C LEU A 4 -34.46 18.96 -55.31
N LEU A 5 -33.31 19.51 -55.32
CA LEU A 5 -32.12 18.76 -54.98
C LEU A 5 -32.17 18.41 -53.52
N GLY A 6 -32.14 17.13 -53.26
CA GLY A 6 -31.89 16.63 -51.95
C GLY A 6 -30.46 16.92 -51.52
N PHE A 7 -30.35 17.62 -50.44
CA PHE A 7 -29.08 17.74 -49.77
C PHE A 7 -29.02 16.67 -48.71
N MET A 8 -28.38 15.61 -49.06
CA MET A 8 -28.11 14.53 -48.16
C MET A 8 -26.92 14.93 -47.30
N MET A 9 -27.27 15.39 -46.12
CA MET A 9 -26.26 15.69 -45.11
C MET A 9 -25.85 14.43 -44.44
N VAL A 10 -24.72 13.89 -44.87
CA VAL A 10 -24.06 12.77 -44.22
C VAL A 10 -23.46 13.32 -42.93
N VAL A 11 -24.14 13.10 -41.85
CA VAL A 11 -23.56 13.30 -40.54
C VAL A 11 -22.60 12.12 -40.29
N SER A 12 -21.36 12.36 -40.56
CA SER A 12 -20.28 11.46 -40.15
C SER A 12 -20.15 11.51 -38.66
N LEU A 13 -20.76 10.56 -38.00
CA LEU A 13 -20.57 10.36 -36.58
C LEU A 13 -19.17 9.80 -36.39
N MET A 14 -18.22 10.67 -36.16
CA MET A 14 -16.93 10.24 -35.65
C MET A 14 -17.11 9.74 -34.24
N THR A 15 -17.33 8.48 -34.11
CA THR A 15 -17.08 7.81 -32.84
C THR A 15 -15.58 7.83 -32.62
N ALA A 16 -15.13 8.80 -31.84
CA ALA A 16 -13.82 8.73 -31.26
C ALA A 16 -13.78 7.48 -30.38
N GLY A 17 -13.26 6.42 -30.92
CA GLY A 17 -12.95 5.23 -30.14
C GLY A 17 -11.96 5.62 -29.07
N LEU A 18 -12.43 5.74 -27.85
CA LEU A 18 -11.57 5.74 -26.69
C LEU A 18 -10.92 4.37 -26.64
N SER A 19 -9.78 4.25 -27.28
CA SER A 19 -8.96 3.09 -27.07
C SER A 19 -8.39 3.18 -25.67
N CYS A 20 -9.01 2.55 -24.73
CA CYS A 20 -8.37 2.20 -23.48
C CYS A 20 -7.35 1.10 -23.77
N GLY A 21 -6.31 1.43 -24.48
CA GLY A 21 -5.17 0.58 -24.65
C GLY A 21 -4.23 0.79 -23.47
N GLY A 22 -4.09 -0.18 -22.62
CA GLY A 22 -3.17 -0.18 -21.50
C GLY A 22 -3.88 -0.52 -20.18
N ASN A 23 -3.19 -1.24 -19.33
CA ASN A 23 -3.64 -1.46 -17.96
C ASN A 23 -3.89 -0.10 -17.31
N PRO A 24 -5.10 0.18 -16.82
CA PRO A 24 -5.32 1.42 -16.10
C PRO A 24 -4.37 1.44 -14.91
N THR A 25 -3.39 2.33 -14.93
CA THR A 25 -2.60 2.60 -13.74
C THR A 25 -3.57 3.11 -12.70
N ALA A 26 -3.78 2.33 -11.63
CA ALA A 26 -4.65 2.75 -10.55
C ALA A 26 -4.14 4.08 -10.01
N SER A 27 -5.00 5.09 -10.00
CA SER A 27 -4.71 6.42 -9.49
C SER A 27 -5.81 6.81 -8.52
N GLY A 28 -5.56 7.86 -7.72
CA GLY A 28 -6.47 8.28 -6.68
C GLY A 28 -6.38 7.47 -5.39
N PRO A 29 -7.29 7.72 -4.44
CA PRO A 29 -7.23 7.08 -3.12
C PRO A 29 -7.33 5.56 -3.19
N GLY A 30 -6.62 4.89 -2.30
CA GLY A 30 -6.68 3.45 -2.18
C GLY A 30 -5.87 2.93 -1.01
N VAL A 31 -5.60 1.65 -1.00
CA VAL A 31 -4.88 0.99 0.08
C VAL A 31 -3.66 0.23 -0.43
N LEU A 32 -2.63 0.18 0.38
CA LEU A 32 -1.45 -0.64 0.19
C LEU A 32 -1.32 -1.63 1.35
N LYS A 33 -0.80 -2.79 1.05
CA LYS A 33 -0.52 -3.84 2.04
C LYS A 33 0.95 -3.80 2.42
N VAL A 34 1.22 -3.84 3.71
CA VAL A 34 2.57 -3.91 4.27
C VAL A 34 2.79 -5.33 4.78
N ARG A 35 3.70 -6.04 4.15
CA ARG A 35 4.06 -7.41 4.51
C ARG A 35 5.39 -7.44 5.24
N LEU A 36 5.45 -8.26 6.28
CA LEU A 36 6.68 -8.50 7.03
C LEU A 36 7.40 -9.71 6.44
N THR A 37 8.66 -9.51 6.07
CA THR A 37 9.59 -10.60 5.85
C THR A 37 10.42 -10.79 7.12
N SER A 38 10.49 -11.99 7.60
CA SER A 38 11.32 -12.39 8.76
C SER A 38 12.10 -13.63 8.44
N PRO A 39 13.22 -13.91 9.14
CA PRO A 39 13.91 -15.19 9.01
C PRO A 39 12.93 -16.34 9.29
N PRO A 40 12.89 -17.40 8.48
CA PRO A 40 11.94 -18.50 8.67
C PRO A 40 12.00 -19.11 10.07
N ALA A 41 13.18 -19.17 10.67
CA ALA A 41 13.38 -19.66 12.04
C ALA A 41 12.66 -18.81 13.10
N ASN A 42 12.36 -17.56 12.80
CA ASN A 42 11.68 -16.62 13.70
C ASN A 42 10.18 -16.47 13.40
N SER A 43 9.70 -17.10 12.34
CA SER A 43 8.28 -17.01 11.96
C SER A 43 7.39 -17.59 13.07
N GLY A 44 6.45 -16.77 13.53
CA GLY A 44 5.56 -17.13 14.63
C GLY A 44 6.20 -17.06 16.03
N LEU A 45 7.47 -16.63 16.14
CA LEU A 45 8.17 -16.48 17.42
C LEU A 45 8.35 -15.02 17.84
N ASP A 46 7.89 -14.09 17.02
CA ASP A 46 7.93 -12.65 17.33
C ASP A 46 6.56 -12.17 17.79
N SER A 47 6.53 -11.29 18.76
CA SER A 47 5.30 -10.81 19.40
C SER A 47 5.05 -9.33 19.21
N ALA A 48 6.01 -8.57 18.76
CA ALA A 48 5.88 -7.16 18.46
C ALA A 48 6.88 -6.71 17.40
N VAL A 49 6.47 -5.73 16.62
CA VAL A 49 7.33 -5.07 15.64
C VAL A 49 7.06 -3.57 15.65
N VAL A 50 8.13 -2.79 15.58
CA VAL A 50 8.07 -1.36 15.34
C VAL A 50 8.56 -1.11 13.93
N ILE A 51 7.76 -0.40 13.16
CA ILE A 51 8.05 -0.08 11.77
C ILE A 51 7.87 1.42 11.52
N THR A 52 8.56 1.93 10.53
CA THR A 52 8.37 3.29 10.04
C THR A 52 7.99 3.23 8.57
N ILE A 53 6.89 3.89 8.23
CA ILE A 53 6.44 4.05 6.84
C ILE A 53 6.70 5.48 6.41
N ASN A 54 7.33 5.61 5.25
CA ASN A 54 7.61 6.88 4.61
C ASN A 54 7.05 6.89 3.19
N GLY A 55 6.58 8.04 2.74
CA GLY A 55 5.99 8.16 1.40
C GLY A 55 5.90 9.60 0.92
N PRO A 56 5.33 9.81 -0.26
CA PRO A 56 5.20 11.14 -0.86
C PRO A 56 4.10 12.00 -0.21
N ALA A 57 3.19 11.38 0.55
CA ALA A 57 2.09 12.07 1.23
C ALA A 57 1.76 11.37 2.55
N ALA A 58 1.07 12.09 3.43
CA ALA A 58 0.58 11.53 4.67
C ALA A 58 -0.41 10.37 4.41
N LEU A 59 -0.38 9.37 5.26
CA LEU A 59 -1.32 8.26 5.19
C LEU A 59 -2.73 8.72 5.55
N THR A 60 -3.73 8.20 4.85
CA THR A 60 -5.14 8.52 5.10
C THR A 60 -5.79 7.58 6.12
N SER A 61 -5.26 6.39 6.27
CA SER A 61 -5.72 5.39 7.24
C SER A 61 -4.64 4.36 7.53
N ALA A 62 -4.83 3.62 8.61
CA ALA A 62 -4.00 2.47 8.95
C ALA A 62 -4.84 1.43 9.69
N THR A 63 -4.72 0.19 9.29
CA THR A 63 -5.44 -0.94 9.88
C THR A 63 -4.47 -2.09 10.12
N ALA A 64 -4.46 -2.62 11.33
CA ALA A 64 -3.64 -3.77 11.67
C ALA A 64 -4.06 -5.02 10.89
N GLY A 65 -3.10 -5.89 10.62
CA GLY A 65 -3.36 -7.22 10.12
C GLY A 65 -4.17 -8.05 11.12
N THR A 66 -4.74 -9.16 10.64
CA THR A 66 -5.59 -10.03 11.45
C THR A 66 -4.86 -10.49 12.73
N GLY A 67 -5.52 -10.32 13.87
CA GLY A 67 -4.98 -10.73 15.16
C GLY A 67 -3.93 -9.80 15.77
N LEU A 68 -3.64 -8.68 15.12
CA LEU A 68 -2.66 -7.70 15.58
C LEU A 68 -3.35 -6.47 16.18
N ARG A 69 -2.68 -5.86 17.15
CA ARG A 69 -3.03 -4.54 17.69
C ARG A 69 -2.10 -3.50 17.10
N LEU A 70 -2.66 -2.34 16.79
CA LEU A 70 -1.97 -1.22 16.17
C LEU A 70 -1.84 -0.05 17.15
N PHE A 71 -0.63 0.47 17.24
CA PHE A 71 -0.32 1.77 17.85
C PHE A 71 0.36 2.64 16.81
N GLN A 72 -0.05 3.89 16.73
CA GLN A 72 0.41 4.80 15.68
C GLN A 72 0.98 6.06 16.28
N GLN A 73 2.12 6.51 15.74
CA GLN A 73 2.77 7.76 16.10
C GLN A 73 3.16 8.50 14.83
N PRO A 74 2.45 9.57 14.45
CA PRO A 74 2.93 10.47 13.39
C PRO A 74 4.25 11.11 13.82
N LEU A 75 5.26 11.05 12.93
CA LEU A 75 6.57 11.67 13.17
C LEU A 75 6.70 13.04 12.51
N GLY A 76 5.62 13.49 11.85
CA GLY A 76 5.58 14.73 11.09
C GLY A 76 5.71 14.50 9.59
N GLY A 77 5.16 15.42 8.80
CA GLY A 77 5.18 15.33 7.35
C GLY A 77 4.54 14.05 6.82
N THR A 78 5.34 13.26 6.12
CA THR A 78 4.89 12.04 5.41
C THR A 78 5.39 10.76 6.07
N THR A 79 5.90 10.84 7.28
CA THR A 79 6.48 9.71 8.00
C THR A 79 5.62 9.34 9.21
N THR A 80 5.30 8.06 9.34
CA THR A 80 4.54 7.52 10.47
C THR A 80 5.22 6.28 11.01
N ARG A 81 5.35 6.21 12.32
CA ARG A 81 5.81 5.01 13.03
C ARG A 81 4.63 4.23 13.54
N PHE A 82 4.70 2.92 13.40
CA PHE A 82 3.71 1.99 13.90
C PHE A 82 4.36 0.97 14.82
N ALA A 83 3.66 0.63 15.88
CA ALA A 83 3.95 -0.55 16.68
C ALA A 83 2.79 -1.55 16.50
N LEU A 84 3.11 -2.77 16.20
CA LEU A 84 2.15 -3.85 16.02
C LEU A 84 2.48 -4.96 17.01
N THR A 85 1.48 -5.42 17.74
CA THR A 85 1.63 -6.49 18.73
C THR A 85 0.71 -7.66 18.40
N GLY A 86 1.21 -8.86 18.59
CA GLY A 86 0.53 -10.11 18.30
C GLY A 86 1.47 -11.11 17.66
N LEU A 87 0.93 -12.21 17.20
CA LEU A 87 1.73 -13.23 16.55
C LEU A 87 2.15 -12.79 15.15
N LEU A 88 3.44 -12.68 14.92
CA LEU A 88 4.02 -12.24 13.66
C LEU A 88 4.58 -13.44 12.89
N THR A 89 4.08 -13.64 11.67
CA THR A 89 4.53 -14.71 10.78
C THR A 89 5.20 -14.15 9.54
N ASN A 90 6.20 -14.87 9.04
CA ASN A 90 6.89 -14.50 7.82
C ASN A 90 5.92 -14.41 6.63
N GLY A 91 6.00 -13.33 5.87
CA GLY A 91 5.18 -13.09 4.69
C GLY A 91 3.76 -12.60 4.95
N ALA A 92 3.36 -12.46 6.22
CA ALA A 92 2.02 -11.99 6.58
C ALA A 92 1.85 -10.49 6.30
N THR A 93 0.65 -10.09 5.90
CA THR A 93 0.26 -8.68 5.88
C THR A 93 0.02 -8.24 7.32
N ILE A 94 0.89 -7.37 7.82
CA ILE A 94 0.82 -6.88 9.20
C ILE A 94 0.07 -5.56 9.32
N LEU A 95 -0.01 -4.81 8.23
CA LEU A 95 -0.61 -3.49 8.20
C LEU A 95 -1.20 -3.23 6.82
N THR A 96 -2.35 -2.58 6.78
CA THR A 96 -2.92 -2.01 5.56
C THR A 96 -2.99 -0.50 5.74
N ILE A 97 -2.40 0.23 4.83
CA ILE A 97 -2.34 1.70 4.87
C ILE A 97 -3.19 2.31 3.76
N GLY A 98 -3.92 3.36 4.10
CA GLY A 98 -4.61 4.19 3.13
C GLY A 98 -3.67 5.24 2.57
N VAL A 99 -3.72 5.44 1.26
CA VAL A 99 -2.92 6.43 0.55
C VAL A 99 -3.81 7.31 -0.31
N ALA A 100 -3.40 8.56 -0.50
CA ALA A 100 -4.15 9.52 -1.29
C ALA A 100 -4.08 9.22 -2.79
N ASP A 101 -3.00 8.59 -3.25
CA ASP A 101 -2.79 8.26 -4.65
C ASP A 101 -2.08 6.91 -4.82
N LEU A 102 -2.79 5.92 -5.35
CA LEU A 102 -2.23 4.63 -5.71
C LEU A 102 -1.21 4.71 -6.84
N GLY A 103 -1.29 5.73 -7.68
CA GLY A 103 -0.29 5.99 -8.73
C GLY A 103 1.11 6.22 -8.16
N ALA A 104 1.19 6.76 -6.95
CA ALA A 104 2.44 6.96 -6.23
C ALA A 104 2.79 5.81 -5.27
N GLY A 105 2.09 4.68 -5.36
CA GLY A 105 2.24 3.55 -4.44
C GLY A 105 3.66 3.02 -4.32
N SER A 106 4.42 3.03 -5.40
CA SER A 106 5.83 2.60 -5.41
C SER A 106 6.79 3.51 -4.66
N GLN A 107 6.36 4.71 -4.31
CA GLN A 107 7.16 5.67 -3.53
C GLN A 107 7.00 5.50 -2.02
N TYR A 108 6.05 4.67 -1.59
CA TYR A 108 5.90 4.30 -0.18
C TYR A 108 6.87 3.17 0.14
N ASN A 109 7.58 3.34 1.22
CA ASN A 109 8.52 2.33 1.72
C ASN A 109 8.43 2.22 3.23
N GLY A 110 8.93 1.12 3.74
CA GLY A 110 8.92 0.84 5.15
C GLY A 110 10.24 0.26 5.63
N THR A 111 10.56 0.53 6.87
CA THR A 111 11.71 -0.03 7.57
C THR A 111 11.25 -0.73 8.85
N VAL A 112 11.93 -1.80 9.21
CA VAL A 112 11.76 -2.47 10.49
C VAL A 112 12.74 -1.85 11.47
N ASP A 113 12.21 -1.20 12.49
CA ASP A 113 13.03 -0.48 13.48
C ASP A 113 13.37 -1.36 14.69
N ALA A 114 12.44 -2.21 15.13
CA ALA A 114 12.64 -3.12 16.24
C ALA A 114 11.68 -4.32 16.13
N VAL A 115 12.12 -5.46 16.65
CA VAL A 115 11.30 -6.66 16.77
C VAL A 115 11.50 -7.22 18.17
N ALA A 116 10.42 -7.63 18.84
CA ALA A 116 10.47 -8.20 20.16
C ALA A 116 9.93 -9.65 20.18
N MET A 117 10.58 -10.46 20.98
CA MET A 117 10.13 -11.81 21.31
C MET A 117 9.07 -11.79 22.43
N PRO A 118 8.33 -12.90 22.65
CA PRO A 118 7.39 -12.99 23.77
C PRO A 118 8.05 -12.81 25.14
N SER A 119 9.34 -12.99 25.26
CA SER A 119 10.13 -12.74 26.47
C SER A 119 10.43 -11.26 26.74
N TYR A 120 9.88 -10.35 25.93
CA TYR A 120 10.16 -8.90 25.94
C TYR A 120 11.59 -8.52 25.55
N GLN A 121 12.37 -9.46 25.04
CA GLN A 121 13.71 -9.18 24.53
C GLN A 121 13.62 -8.69 23.09
N VAL A 122 14.41 -7.67 22.77
CA VAL A 122 14.52 -7.14 21.41
C VAL A 122 15.51 -8.01 20.62
N ARG A 123 15.14 -8.30 19.39
CA ARG A 123 16.03 -9.01 18.48
C ARG A 123 17.18 -8.12 17.99
N THR A 124 18.36 -8.61 18.07
CA THR A 124 19.58 -8.01 17.53
C THR A 124 20.50 -9.09 16.98
N PRO A 125 20.97 -8.97 15.73
CA PRO A 125 20.65 -7.96 14.73
C PRO A 125 19.27 -8.20 14.07
N LEU A 126 18.78 -7.23 13.29
CA LEU A 126 17.54 -7.35 12.50
C LEU A 126 17.81 -7.90 11.07
N ALA A 127 18.87 -8.62 10.88
CA ALA A 127 19.19 -9.24 9.60
C ALA A 127 18.06 -10.20 9.16
N GLY A 128 17.62 -10.08 7.92
CA GLY A 128 16.52 -10.90 7.38
C GLY A 128 15.11 -10.33 7.66
N TYR A 129 14.99 -9.23 8.40
CA TYR A 129 13.73 -8.51 8.54
C TYR A 129 13.61 -7.41 7.49
N ALA A 130 12.48 -7.36 6.83
CA ALA A 130 12.19 -6.34 5.83
C ALA A 130 10.69 -6.12 5.70
N LEU A 131 10.32 -5.00 5.10
CA LEU A 131 8.94 -4.70 4.73
C LEU A 131 8.81 -4.63 3.22
N ALA A 132 7.72 -5.18 2.71
CA ALA A 132 7.28 -4.98 1.35
C ALA A 132 5.95 -4.22 1.36
N VAL A 133 5.91 -3.10 0.64
CA VAL A 133 4.70 -2.29 0.48
C VAL A 133 4.17 -2.54 -0.93
N THR A 134 2.98 -3.13 -1.03
CA THR A 134 2.39 -3.55 -2.32
C THR A 134 0.90 -3.20 -2.38
N ARG A 135 0.35 -3.23 -3.59
CA ARG A 135 -1.10 -3.10 -3.82
C ARG A 135 -1.85 -4.35 -3.42
#